data_ce7728fda3563a6592bceb39e1c16150
#
_entry.id   ce7728fda3563a6592bceb39e1c16150
#
_cell.length_a   1.000
_cell.length_b   1.000
_cell.length_c   1.000
_cell.angle_alpha   90.00
_cell.angle_beta   90.00
_cell.angle_gamma   90.00
#
_symmetry.space_group_name_H-M   'P 1'
#
loop_
_entity.id
_entity.type
_entity.pdbx_description
1 polymer ?
#
loop_
_entity_poly.entity_id
_entity_poly.type
_entity_poly.pdbx_seq_one_letter_code
_entity_poly.pdbx_strand_id
1 'polypeptide(L)'
;MKASLANLVGGQELYYPQSVRVRHHIESAWRRTAKLYGYEEFGDDMPVSVHYARRFKISNGSLGRPAYSWSGRVFHYDNVGCESPRADVEAIAIAKRSLDAIGLPRTSYRIRLNDARIVQAILEDYLELDAIQTELMTRLLAEKRMLTPVEFRDRAIDIVGRMQAGTILQQLAKVLAAKNAEELPEAVREHNAYQDLAALYARLEALGITGVVLDLTLSYADCTAGVLFDIVANDEKLLYRGGRMVAPSLETLVASLGDMAHIVETLEESGHAGLPSATEVYVAAVGCVFDTAERIAEKLRSERIHTEVDYTGRTLAEQLVTAVEKDITYVMLIDEASVERQTYTLKNLRDGTDKTVGFERIVTAVSDRRVRVREDDDFDLSEFLDGFDA
;
A
#
# COMPACT_ATOMS: atom_id res chain seq x y z
N MET A 1 26.48 -2.40 5.00
CA MET A 1 26.03 -1.36 4.04
C MET A 1 24.92 -2.01 3.23
N LYS A 2 23.64 -1.79 3.58
CA LYS A 2 22.51 -2.29 2.79
C LYS A 2 22.51 -1.50 1.48
N ALA A 3 22.75 -2.18 0.37
CA ALA A 3 22.56 -1.56 -0.93
C ALA A 3 21.07 -1.21 -1.09
N SER A 4 20.78 0.05 -1.41
CA SER A 4 19.43 0.44 -1.82
C SER A 4 18.97 -0.49 -2.94
N LEU A 5 17.71 -0.95 -2.88
CA LEU A 5 17.10 -1.83 -3.89
C LEU A 5 17.03 -1.22 -5.30
N ALA A 6 17.39 0.05 -5.44
CA ALA A 6 17.45 0.80 -6.70
C ALA A 6 18.88 1.23 -7.02
N ASN A 7 19.68 0.36 -7.62
CA ASN A 7 20.93 0.77 -8.26
C ASN A 7 20.69 1.01 -9.75
N LEU A 8 20.82 2.27 -10.17
CA LEU A 8 20.82 2.67 -11.57
C LEU A 8 22.20 2.41 -12.18
N VAL A 9 22.31 1.48 -13.09
CA VAL A 9 23.47 1.32 -13.97
C VAL A 9 23.03 1.63 -15.39
N GLY A 10 23.52 2.71 -15.95
CA GLY A 10 23.28 3.09 -17.34
C GLY A 10 21.83 3.46 -17.67
N GLY A 11 21.04 3.96 -16.71
CA GLY A 11 19.63 4.34 -16.91
C GLY A 11 18.64 3.17 -16.93
N GLN A 12 19.08 1.94 -16.67
CA GLN A 12 18.21 0.78 -16.48
C GLN A 12 18.10 0.41 -15.01
N GLU A 13 16.88 0.23 -14.52
CA GLU A 13 16.66 -0.31 -13.19
C GLU A 13 17.08 -1.78 -13.14
N LEU A 14 18.10 -2.08 -12.35
CA LEU A 14 18.49 -3.45 -12.06
C LEU A 14 17.61 -3.98 -10.92
N TYR A 15 16.73 -4.91 -11.24
CA TYR A 15 15.90 -5.58 -10.25
C TYR A 15 16.62 -6.81 -9.69
N TYR A 16 17.08 -6.69 -8.45
CA TYR A 16 17.56 -7.85 -7.71
C TYR A 16 16.39 -8.79 -7.34
N PRO A 17 16.63 -10.10 -7.17
CA PRO A 17 15.58 -11.06 -6.81
C PRO A 17 14.75 -10.63 -5.59
N GLN A 18 15.34 -9.96 -4.62
CA GLN A 18 14.65 -9.43 -3.43
C GLN A 18 13.63 -8.33 -3.78
N SER A 19 14.01 -7.37 -4.62
CA SER A 19 13.10 -6.28 -5.02
C SER A 19 11.93 -6.80 -5.88
N VAL A 20 12.19 -7.82 -6.71
CA VAL A 20 11.14 -8.47 -7.49
C VAL A 20 10.15 -9.22 -6.57
N ARG A 21 10.63 -9.87 -5.52
CA ARG A 21 9.76 -10.53 -4.52
C ARG A 21 8.84 -9.53 -3.81
N VAL A 22 9.40 -8.39 -3.35
CA VAL A 22 8.60 -7.33 -2.70
C VAL A 22 7.51 -6.83 -3.65
N ARG A 23 7.83 -6.57 -4.91
CA ARG A 23 6.84 -6.16 -5.92
C ARG A 23 5.75 -7.20 -6.14
N HIS A 24 6.11 -8.47 -6.31
CA HIS A 24 5.14 -9.55 -6.47
C HIS A 24 4.25 -9.70 -5.23
N HIS A 25 4.80 -9.51 -4.03
CA HIS A 25 4.02 -9.51 -2.80
C HIS A 25 2.98 -8.38 -2.81
N ILE A 26 3.40 -7.15 -3.12
CA ILE A 26 2.51 -5.99 -3.21
C ILE A 26 1.43 -6.21 -4.28
N GLU A 27 1.81 -6.63 -5.48
CA GLU A 27 0.84 -6.89 -6.56
C GLU A 27 -0.16 -8.01 -6.19
N SER A 28 0.31 -9.05 -5.50
CA SER A 28 -0.54 -10.15 -5.03
C SER A 28 -1.50 -9.68 -3.96
N ALA A 29 -1.05 -8.83 -3.02
CA ALA A 29 -1.88 -8.22 -2.01
C ALA A 29 -2.94 -7.31 -2.64
N TRP A 30 -2.59 -6.49 -3.61
CA TRP A 30 -3.51 -5.64 -4.36
C TRP A 30 -4.59 -6.45 -5.07
N ARG A 31 -4.21 -7.47 -5.87
CA ARG A 31 -5.16 -8.33 -6.57
C ARG A 31 -6.09 -9.07 -5.61
N ARG A 32 -5.54 -9.58 -4.51
CA ARG A 32 -6.32 -10.28 -3.48
C ARG A 32 -7.33 -9.32 -2.84
N THR A 33 -6.91 -8.12 -2.43
CA THR A 33 -7.79 -7.11 -1.85
C THR A 33 -8.87 -6.68 -2.85
N ALA A 34 -8.52 -6.41 -4.10
CA ALA A 34 -9.50 -6.07 -5.15
C ALA A 34 -10.60 -7.13 -5.27
N LYS A 35 -10.21 -8.41 -5.32
CA LYS A 35 -11.15 -9.54 -5.43
C LYS A 35 -12.06 -9.68 -4.21
N LEU A 36 -11.56 -9.40 -2.99
CA LEU A 36 -12.39 -9.40 -1.77
C LEU A 36 -13.52 -8.36 -1.84
N TYR A 37 -13.32 -7.25 -2.54
CA TYR A 37 -14.33 -6.21 -2.76
C TYR A 37 -15.14 -6.41 -4.04
N GLY A 38 -14.97 -7.52 -4.75
CA GLY A 38 -15.69 -7.82 -5.99
C GLY A 38 -15.23 -6.99 -7.19
N TYR A 39 -13.97 -6.53 -7.19
CA TYR A 39 -13.38 -5.84 -8.33
C TYR A 39 -12.78 -6.85 -9.32
N GLU A 40 -12.96 -6.60 -10.61
CA GLU A 40 -12.40 -7.40 -11.70
C GLU A 40 -11.23 -6.70 -12.37
N GLU A 41 -10.20 -7.48 -12.75
CA GLU A 41 -9.04 -6.94 -13.47
C GLU A 41 -9.42 -6.62 -14.92
N PHE A 42 -9.10 -5.42 -15.40
CA PHE A 42 -9.38 -4.99 -16.77
C PHE A 42 -8.11 -4.61 -17.54
N GLY A 43 -8.15 -4.81 -18.86
CA GLY A 43 -7.11 -4.36 -19.78
C GLY A 43 -7.33 -2.94 -20.27
N ASP A 44 -6.33 -2.39 -21.01
CA ASP A 44 -6.37 -1.02 -21.51
C ASP A 44 -7.43 -0.80 -22.63
N ASP A 45 -7.97 -1.88 -23.22
CA ASP A 45 -8.88 -1.85 -24.38
C ASP A 45 -10.38 -1.94 -24.02
N MET A 46 -10.78 -1.75 -22.75
CA MET A 46 -12.20 -1.85 -22.40
C MET A 46 -13.00 -0.63 -22.91
N PRO A 47 -14.12 -0.88 -23.63
CA PRO A 47 -15.01 0.20 -24.02
C PRO A 47 -15.62 0.89 -22.80
N VAL A 48 -15.67 2.22 -22.85
CA VAL A 48 -16.07 3.13 -21.76
C VAL A 48 -17.59 3.09 -21.45
N SER A 49 -18.37 2.25 -22.13
CA SER A 49 -19.85 2.23 -22.06
C SER A 49 -20.41 1.31 -20.97
N VAL A 50 -19.86 1.32 -19.77
CA VAL A 50 -20.39 0.54 -18.67
C VAL A 50 -21.04 1.48 -17.66
N HIS A 51 -22.36 1.41 -17.47
CA HIS A 51 -23.11 2.22 -16.51
C HIS A 51 -22.74 1.96 -15.05
N TYR A 52 -22.26 0.75 -14.73
CA TYR A 52 -21.77 0.38 -13.41
C TYR A 52 -20.68 -0.67 -13.50
N ALA A 53 -19.54 -0.42 -12.88
CA ALA A 53 -18.46 -1.39 -12.80
C ALA A 53 -17.57 -1.16 -11.57
N ARG A 54 -17.12 -2.27 -10.98
CA ARG A 54 -16.00 -2.33 -10.05
C ARG A 54 -14.83 -2.98 -10.76
N ARG A 55 -13.80 -2.22 -11.00
CA ARG A 55 -12.67 -2.71 -11.78
C ARG A 55 -11.34 -2.25 -11.20
N PHE A 56 -10.28 -3.01 -11.45
CA PHE A 56 -8.93 -2.62 -11.11
C PHE A 56 -7.94 -2.91 -12.22
N LYS A 57 -6.83 -2.20 -12.23
CA LYS A 57 -5.66 -2.51 -13.07
C LYS A 57 -4.36 -2.14 -12.38
N ILE A 58 -3.27 -2.74 -12.86
CA ILE A 58 -1.92 -2.36 -12.50
C ILE A 58 -1.27 -1.81 -13.78
N SER A 59 -0.93 -0.53 -13.78
CA SER A 59 -0.31 0.15 -14.92
C SER A 59 1.11 0.62 -14.59
N ASN A 60 1.89 0.91 -15.60
CA ASN A 60 3.16 1.61 -15.42
C ASN A 60 2.91 3.10 -15.24
N GLY A 61 3.57 3.74 -14.27
CA GLY A 61 3.42 5.15 -14.00
C GLY A 61 3.80 5.54 -12.57
N SER A 62 3.53 6.80 -12.22
CA SER A 62 3.66 7.32 -10.86
C SER A 62 2.53 8.29 -10.56
N LEU A 63 2.14 8.43 -9.27
CA LEU A 63 1.11 9.36 -8.85
C LEU A 63 1.69 10.78 -8.70
N GLY A 64 1.23 11.67 -9.57
CA GLY A 64 1.27 13.12 -9.29
C GLY A 64 2.59 13.85 -9.51
N ARG A 65 3.52 13.34 -10.34
CA ARG A 65 4.66 14.15 -10.81
C ARG A 65 4.75 14.13 -12.32
N PRO A 66 4.78 15.30 -12.99
CA PRO A 66 5.16 15.34 -14.40
C PRO A 66 6.62 14.91 -14.53
N ALA A 67 6.87 13.91 -15.36
CA ALA A 67 8.14 13.64 -16.04
C ALA A 67 9.41 13.45 -15.20
N TYR A 68 9.37 12.71 -14.11
CA TYR A 68 10.56 12.00 -13.67
C TYR A 68 10.37 10.52 -13.94
N SER A 69 11.31 9.96 -14.67
CA SER A 69 11.40 8.59 -15.17
C SER A 69 11.36 7.55 -14.03
N TRP A 70 10.21 7.32 -13.46
CA TRP A 70 10.00 6.22 -12.55
C TRP A 70 9.24 5.15 -13.31
N SER A 71 9.90 4.05 -13.57
CA SER A 71 9.32 2.78 -13.97
C SER A 71 8.57 2.15 -12.79
N GLY A 72 7.81 2.96 -12.05
CA GLY A 72 6.93 2.50 -11.00
C GLY A 72 5.69 1.82 -11.55
N ARG A 73 4.99 1.08 -10.71
CA ARG A 73 3.64 0.58 -11.02
C ARG A 73 2.64 1.31 -10.15
N VAL A 74 1.52 1.68 -10.77
CA VAL A 74 0.38 2.29 -10.11
C VAL A 74 -0.75 1.30 -10.11
N PHE A 75 -1.37 1.14 -8.95
CA PHE A 75 -2.57 0.37 -8.78
C PHE A 75 -3.79 1.28 -8.86
N HIS A 76 -4.80 0.88 -9.62
CA HIS A 76 -6.04 1.62 -9.79
C HIS A 76 -7.21 0.77 -9.33
N TYR A 77 -8.04 1.31 -8.44
CA TYR A 77 -9.37 0.82 -8.13
C TYR A 77 -10.38 1.83 -8.64
N ASP A 78 -11.26 1.43 -9.52
CA ASP A 78 -12.29 2.27 -10.10
C ASP A 78 -13.67 1.72 -9.76
N ASN A 79 -14.50 2.52 -9.12
CA ASN A 79 -15.93 2.30 -8.94
C ASN A 79 -16.67 3.27 -9.85
N VAL A 80 -17.23 2.76 -10.94
CA VAL A 80 -17.88 3.52 -12.01
C VAL A 80 -19.39 3.47 -11.83
N GLY A 81 -20.08 4.60 -12.02
CA GLY A 81 -21.54 4.68 -12.02
C GLY A 81 -22.20 4.61 -10.63
N CYS A 82 -21.42 4.76 -9.54
CA CYS A 82 -21.97 4.75 -8.19
C CYS A 82 -21.98 6.15 -7.58
N GLU A 83 -23.16 6.75 -7.47
CA GLU A 83 -23.33 8.08 -6.85
C GLU A 83 -23.36 8.03 -5.31
N SER A 84 -23.58 6.85 -4.74
CA SER A 84 -23.66 6.69 -3.29
C SER A 84 -22.37 7.11 -2.59
N PRO A 85 -22.44 7.89 -1.48
CA PRO A 85 -21.28 8.19 -0.64
C PRO A 85 -20.59 6.96 -0.05
N ARG A 86 -21.20 5.77 -0.13
CA ARG A 86 -20.59 4.50 0.27
C ARG A 86 -19.43 4.11 -0.64
N ALA A 87 -19.43 4.55 -1.91
CA ALA A 87 -18.32 4.33 -2.81
C ALA A 87 -17.05 5.06 -2.34
N ASP A 88 -17.19 6.25 -1.75
CA ASP A 88 -16.06 7.00 -1.19
C ASP A 88 -15.46 6.26 0.03
N VAL A 89 -16.33 5.73 0.91
CA VAL A 89 -15.90 4.88 2.04
C VAL A 89 -15.16 3.64 1.55
N GLU A 90 -15.68 2.97 0.52
CA GLU A 90 -15.09 1.77 -0.06
C GLU A 90 -13.71 2.07 -0.68
N ALA A 91 -13.56 3.19 -1.38
CA ALA A 91 -12.27 3.59 -1.97
C ALA A 91 -11.17 3.81 -0.92
N ILE A 92 -11.52 4.42 0.23
CA ILE A 92 -10.60 4.59 1.36
C ILE A 92 -10.31 3.25 2.02
N ALA A 93 -11.35 2.43 2.24
CA ALA A 93 -11.22 1.13 2.90
C ALA A 93 -10.34 0.17 2.09
N ILE A 94 -10.51 0.11 0.77
CA ILE A 94 -9.72 -0.77 -0.11
C ILE A 94 -8.25 -0.34 -0.14
N ALA A 95 -7.97 0.97 -0.16
CA ALA A 95 -6.61 1.49 -0.10
C ALA A 95 -5.93 1.10 1.23
N LYS A 96 -6.60 1.34 2.35
CA LYS A 96 -6.09 0.98 3.69
C LYS A 96 -5.89 -0.53 3.83
N ARG A 97 -6.87 -1.35 3.43
CA ARG A 97 -6.76 -2.82 3.49
C ARG A 97 -5.67 -3.37 2.59
N SER A 98 -5.39 -2.71 1.47
CA SER A 98 -4.26 -3.07 0.62
C SER A 98 -2.92 -2.89 1.36
N LEU A 99 -2.77 -1.80 2.13
CA LEU A 99 -1.57 -1.57 2.96
C LEU A 99 -1.47 -2.59 4.11
N ASP A 100 -2.59 -2.94 4.75
CA ASP A 100 -2.63 -4.00 5.77
C ASP A 100 -2.19 -5.35 5.17
N ALA A 101 -2.72 -5.71 4.00
CA ALA A 101 -2.39 -6.96 3.30
C ALA A 101 -0.94 -7.02 2.79
N ILE A 102 -0.31 -5.87 2.59
CA ILE A 102 1.12 -5.74 2.29
C ILE A 102 1.96 -5.92 3.56
N GLY A 103 1.38 -5.73 4.74
CA GLY A 103 2.07 -5.77 6.03
C GLY A 103 2.69 -4.44 6.44
N LEU A 104 2.21 -3.31 5.90
CA LEU A 104 2.70 -1.99 6.30
C LEU A 104 2.11 -1.59 7.66
N PRO A 105 2.92 -1.31 8.69
CA PRO A 105 2.43 -0.94 10.01
C PRO A 105 1.55 0.32 9.96
N ARG A 106 0.44 0.31 10.69
CA ARG A 106 -0.48 1.47 10.77
C ARG A 106 0.22 2.75 11.26
N THR A 107 1.28 2.61 12.03
CA THR A 107 2.10 3.73 12.53
C THR A 107 3.00 4.36 11.48
N SER A 108 3.16 3.73 10.30
CA SER A 108 4.03 4.21 9.22
C SER A 108 3.36 5.23 8.30
N TYR A 109 2.04 5.42 8.41
CA TYR A 109 1.28 6.29 7.51
C TYR A 109 0.09 6.95 8.21
N ARG A 110 -0.44 7.99 7.58
CA ARG A 110 -1.67 8.66 7.97
C ARG A 110 -2.62 8.83 6.79
N ILE A 111 -3.91 8.82 7.08
CA ILE A 111 -4.98 9.02 6.10
C ILE A 111 -5.47 10.47 6.26
N ARG A 112 -5.51 11.21 5.15
CA ARG A 112 -6.03 12.57 5.10
C ARG A 112 -7.26 12.60 4.21
N LEU A 113 -8.22 13.39 4.60
CA LEU A 113 -9.52 13.51 3.95
C LEU A 113 -9.89 14.97 3.76
N ASN A 114 -10.50 15.29 2.63
CA ASN A 114 -11.13 16.57 2.35
C ASN A 114 -12.43 16.38 1.56
N ASP A 115 -13.22 17.43 1.50
CA ASP A 115 -14.34 17.51 0.55
C ASP A 115 -14.29 18.89 -0.13
N ALA A 116 -14.17 18.90 -1.44
CA ALA A 116 -14.06 20.12 -2.23
C ALA A 116 -15.24 21.06 -2.02
N ARG A 117 -16.44 20.51 -1.76
CA ARG A 117 -17.66 21.29 -1.50
C ARG A 117 -17.58 22.06 -0.16
N ILE A 118 -16.90 21.47 0.85
CA ILE A 118 -16.67 22.15 2.13
C ILE A 118 -15.67 23.29 1.96
N VAL A 119 -14.62 23.10 1.17
CA VAL A 119 -13.66 24.17 0.87
C VAL A 119 -14.39 25.33 0.18
N GLN A 120 -15.25 25.03 -0.80
CA GLN A 120 -16.06 26.03 -1.47
C GLN A 120 -16.97 26.77 -0.48
N ALA A 121 -17.74 26.07 0.37
CA ALA A 121 -18.60 26.68 1.38
C ALA A 121 -17.82 27.57 2.38
N ILE A 122 -16.61 27.15 2.75
CA ILE A 122 -15.73 27.97 3.60
C ILE A 122 -15.35 29.26 2.89
N LEU A 123 -14.97 29.19 1.63
CA LEU A 123 -14.50 30.38 0.90
C LEU A 123 -15.65 31.34 0.54
N GLU A 124 -16.76 30.80 0.03
CA GLU A 124 -17.90 31.61 -0.44
C GLU A 124 -18.82 32.07 0.71
N ASP A 125 -19.23 31.14 1.59
CA ASP A 125 -20.27 31.41 2.57
C ASP A 125 -19.70 31.90 3.91
N TYR A 126 -18.56 31.34 4.37
CA TYR A 126 -17.99 31.71 5.68
C TYR A 126 -16.98 32.87 5.60
N LEU A 127 -16.16 32.91 4.53
CA LEU A 127 -15.19 34.00 4.29
C LEU A 127 -15.74 35.09 3.36
N GLU A 128 -16.93 34.88 2.78
CA GLU A 128 -17.63 35.84 1.88
C GLU A 128 -16.74 36.27 0.68
N LEU A 129 -15.93 35.35 0.13
CA LEU A 129 -15.11 35.66 -1.04
C LEU A 129 -15.96 35.62 -2.32
N ASP A 130 -15.67 36.54 -3.24
CA ASP A 130 -16.28 36.48 -4.56
C ASP A 130 -15.77 35.29 -5.39
N ALA A 131 -16.40 35.00 -6.53
CA ALA A 131 -16.09 33.84 -7.36
C ALA A 131 -14.64 33.83 -7.85
N ILE A 132 -14.04 34.98 -8.14
CA ILE A 132 -12.64 35.08 -8.60
C ILE A 132 -11.70 34.83 -7.42
N GLN A 133 -11.98 35.42 -6.28
CA GLN A 133 -11.21 35.22 -5.04
C GLN A 133 -11.28 33.78 -4.58
N THR A 134 -12.45 33.13 -4.67
CA THR A 134 -12.66 31.71 -4.33
C THR A 134 -11.81 30.82 -5.22
N GLU A 135 -11.82 31.03 -6.53
CA GLU A 135 -11.01 30.23 -7.46
C GLU A 135 -9.50 30.39 -7.18
N LEU A 136 -9.03 31.63 -7.00
CA LEU A 136 -7.63 31.92 -6.71
C LEU A 136 -7.19 31.34 -5.36
N MET A 137 -8.05 31.46 -4.33
CA MET A 137 -7.77 30.93 -2.99
C MET A 137 -7.75 29.41 -2.98
N THR A 138 -8.65 28.75 -3.72
CA THR A 138 -8.65 27.28 -3.88
C THR A 138 -7.33 26.79 -4.50
N ARG A 139 -6.83 27.48 -5.54
CA ARG A 139 -5.52 27.18 -6.13
C ARG A 139 -4.37 27.41 -5.13
N LEU A 140 -4.43 28.50 -4.40
CA LEU A 140 -3.41 28.82 -3.39
C LEU A 140 -3.40 27.80 -2.25
N LEU A 141 -4.55 27.31 -1.82
CA LEU A 141 -4.66 26.24 -0.81
C LEU A 141 -4.02 24.94 -1.31
N ALA A 142 -4.22 24.57 -2.57
CA ALA A 142 -3.58 23.40 -3.17
C ALA A 142 -2.05 23.50 -3.19
N GLU A 143 -1.49 24.72 -3.37
CA GLU A 143 -0.06 24.97 -3.36
C GLU A 143 0.52 25.17 -1.96
N LYS A 144 -0.30 25.30 -0.92
CA LYS A 144 0.11 25.70 0.43
C LYS A 144 1.29 24.89 0.99
N ARG A 145 1.39 23.60 0.67
CA ARG A 145 2.46 22.73 1.15
C ARG A 145 3.82 22.99 0.50
N MET A 146 3.82 23.63 -0.66
CA MET A 146 5.04 23.98 -1.41
C MET A 146 5.52 25.41 -1.07
N LEU A 147 4.72 26.17 -0.31
CA LEU A 147 4.98 27.56 0.02
C LEU A 147 5.43 27.70 1.47
N THR A 148 6.31 28.66 1.70
CA THR A 148 6.58 29.11 3.07
C THR A 148 5.35 29.82 3.66
N PRO A 149 5.21 29.86 4.99
CA PRO A 149 4.10 30.60 5.62
C PRO A 149 4.02 32.08 5.21
N VAL A 150 5.14 32.71 4.92
CA VAL A 150 5.21 34.10 4.46
C VAL A 150 4.68 34.22 3.04
N GLU A 151 5.17 33.41 2.13
CA GLU A 151 4.71 33.38 0.73
C GLU A 151 3.20 33.09 0.61
N PHE A 152 2.70 32.12 1.37
CA PHE A 152 1.29 31.82 1.42
C PHE A 152 0.46 33.02 1.89
N ARG A 153 0.89 33.63 2.99
CA ARG A 153 0.22 34.81 3.53
C ARG A 153 0.20 35.97 2.54
N ASP A 154 1.34 36.30 1.93
CA ASP A 154 1.46 37.46 1.03
C ASP A 154 0.61 37.25 -0.23
N ARG A 155 0.59 36.03 -0.83
CA ARG A 155 -0.32 35.72 -1.94
C ARG A 155 -1.81 35.76 -1.53
N ALA A 156 -2.13 35.28 -0.32
CA ALA A 156 -3.50 35.38 0.18
C ALA A 156 -3.94 36.86 0.38
N ILE A 157 -3.05 37.75 0.85
CA ILE A 157 -3.33 39.20 0.95
C ILE A 157 -3.60 39.78 -0.44
N ASP A 158 -2.84 39.36 -1.46
CA ASP A 158 -3.06 39.89 -2.82
C ASP A 158 -4.41 39.45 -3.40
N ILE A 159 -4.91 38.25 -3.01
CA ILE A 159 -6.23 37.75 -3.43
C ILE A 159 -7.37 38.54 -2.73
N VAL A 160 -7.33 38.64 -1.40
CA VAL A 160 -8.44 39.20 -0.62
C VAL A 160 -8.38 40.73 -0.47
N GLY A 161 -7.23 41.35 -0.80
CA GLY A 161 -6.98 42.77 -0.64
C GLY A 161 -6.60 43.16 0.79
N ARG A 162 -5.72 44.16 0.91
CA ARG A 162 -5.10 44.54 2.19
C ARG A 162 -6.12 45.01 3.28
N MET A 163 -7.26 45.56 2.88
CA MET A 163 -8.25 46.07 3.83
C MET A 163 -8.96 44.94 4.59
N GLN A 164 -9.25 43.83 3.93
CA GLN A 164 -9.97 42.69 4.52
C GLN A 164 -9.05 41.58 5.01
N ALA A 165 -7.77 41.59 4.60
CA ALA A 165 -6.81 40.53 4.84
C ALA A 165 -6.69 40.13 6.32
N GLY A 166 -6.72 41.09 7.26
CA GLY A 166 -6.55 40.79 8.68
C GLY A 166 -7.62 39.84 9.21
N THR A 167 -8.89 40.11 8.93
CA THR A 167 -10.01 39.29 9.38
C THR A 167 -10.09 37.97 8.63
N ILE A 168 -10.00 37.99 7.30
CA ILE A 168 -10.12 36.79 6.45
C ILE A 168 -8.99 35.81 6.75
N LEU A 169 -7.75 36.27 6.86
CA LEU A 169 -6.62 35.40 7.15
C LEU A 169 -6.67 34.79 8.55
N GLN A 170 -7.20 35.51 9.54
CA GLN A 170 -7.42 34.98 10.88
C GLN A 170 -8.49 33.87 10.86
N GLN A 171 -9.60 34.08 10.17
CA GLN A 171 -10.66 33.09 9.99
C GLN A 171 -10.16 31.88 9.22
N LEU A 172 -9.45 32.12 8.11
CA LEU A 172 -8.85 31.04 7.30
C LEU A 172 -7.85 30.20 8.11
N ALA A 173 -6.98 30.83 8.91
CA ALA A 173 -6.04 30.13 9.76
C ALA A 173 -6.75 29.26 10.79
N LYS A 174 -7.85 29.73 11.39
CA LYS A 174 -8.66 28.94 12.33
C LYS A 174 -9.25 27.70 11.64
N VAL A 175 -9.80 27.86 10.45
CA VAL A 175 -10.38 26.76 9.68
C VAL A 175 -9.31 25.74 9.25
N LEU A 176 -8.16 26.21 8.76
CA LEU A 176 -7.06 25.34 8.34
C LEU A 176 -6.37 24.60 9.50
N ALA A 177 -6.59 25.03 10.74
CA ALA A 177 -6.11 24.33 11.93
C ALA A 177 -6.97 23.13 12.32
N ALA A 178 -8.22 23.05 11.83
CA ALA A 178 -9.13 21.95 12.10
C ALA A 178 -8.54 20.60 11.63
N LYS A 179 -8.63 19.58 12.47
CA LYS A 179 -8.12 18.23 12.21
C LYS A 179 -9.22 17.19 12.03
N ASN A 180 -10.42 17.55 12.41
CA ASN A 180 -11.63 16.75 12.22
C ASN A 180 -12.80 17.69 11.85
N ALA A 181 -13.89 17.09 11.40
CA ALA A 181 -15.05 17.87 10.95
C ALA A 181 -15.72 18.69 12.08
N GLU A 182 -15.67 18.22 13.32
CA GLU A 182 -16.31 18.86 14.47
C GLU A 182 -15.64 20.18 14.88
N GLU A 183 -14.37 20.37 14.52
CA GLU A 183 -13.59 21.58 14.79
C GLU A 183 -13.89 22.72 13.81
N LEU A 184 -14.67 22.44 12.74
CA LEU A 184 -15.08 23.48 11.78
C LEU A 184 -16.06 24.50 12.43
N PRO A 185 -16.08 25.77 11.97
CA PRO A 185 -17.01 26.74 12.42
C PRO A 185 -18.48 26.33 12.28
N GLU A 186 -19.35 26.76 13.19
CA GLU A 186 -20.77 26.40 13.21
C GLU A 186 -21.46 26.69 11.86
N ALA A 187 -21.20 27.87 11.28
CA ALA A 187 -21.73 28.25 9.97
C ALA A 187 -21.37 27.27 8.86
N VAL A 188 -20.18 26.65 8.91
CA VAL A 188 -19.76 25.60 7.94
C VAL A 188 -20.45 24.28 8.26
N ARG A 189 -20.68 23.98 9.55
CA ARG A 189 -21.33 22.72 9.99
C ARG A 189 -22.81 22.63 9.60
N GLU A 190 -23.46 23.75 9.33
CA GLU A 190 -24.84 23.81 8.82
C GLU A 190 -24.95 23.44 7.33
N HIS A 191 -23.84 23.45 6.59
CA HIS A 191 -23.83 23.14 5.17
C HIS A 191 -24.01 21.63 4.91
N ASN A 192 -24.77 21.27 3.85
CA ASN A 192 -25.05 19.87 3.52
C ASN A 192 -23.80 19.02 3.32
N ALA A 193 -22.74 19.58 2.72
CA ALA A 193 -21.48 18.86 2.54
C ALA A 193 -20.82 18.46 3.87
N TYR A 194 -21.05 19.22 4.94
CA TYR A 194 -20.59 18.84 6.28
C TYR A 194 -21.31 17.59 6.78
N GLN A 195 -22.62 17.49 6.58
CA GLN A 195 -23.40 16.32 7.01
C GLN A 195 -22.92 15.06 6.27
N ASP A 196 -22.63 15.19 4.97
CA ASP A 196 -22.06 14.11 4.18
C ASP A 196 -20.68 13.69 4.69
N LEU A 197 -19.81 14.66 5.01
CA LEU A 197 -18.48 14.41 5.56
C LEU A 197 -18.55 13.76 6.94
N ALA A 198 -19.40 14.24 7.83
CA ALA A 198 -19.60 13.65 9.16
C ALA A 198 -20.10 12.20 9.06
N ALA A 199 -21.05 11.94 8.16
CA ALA A 199 -21.54 10.59 7.90
C ALA A 199 -20.45 9.67 7.30
N LEU A 200 -19.52 10.22 6.49
CA LEU A 200 -18.37 9.50 5.97
C LEU A 200 -17.41 9.07 7.10
N TYR A 201 -17.08 10.01 8.01
CA TYR A 201 -16.25 9.70 9.18
C TYR A 201 -16.87 8.60 10.04
N ALA A 202 -18.15 8.69 10.38
CA ALA A 202 -18.85 7.69 11.18
C ALA A 202 -18.82 6.30 10.53
N ARG A 203 -18.95 6.22 9.20
CA ARG A 203 -18.85 4.96 8.47
C ARG A 203 -17.43 4.40 8.46
N LEU A 204 -16.41 5.25 8.32
CA LEU A 204 -15.01 4.81 8.39
C LEU A 204 -14.68 4.25 9.78
N GLU A 205 -15.13 4.90 10.85
CA GLU A 205 -14.98 4.41 12.21
C GLU A 205 -15.67 3.07 12.44
N ALA A 206 -16.90 2.91 11.92
CA ALA A 206 -17.64 1.64 11.99
C ALA A 206 -16.91 0.49 11.26
N LEU A 207 -16.07 0.79 10.28
CA LEU A 207 -15.18 -0.17 9.59
C LEU A 207 -13.82 -0.34 10.28
N GLY A 208 -13.61 0.26 11.46
CA GLY A 208 -12.32 0.24 12.17
C GLY A 208 -11.24 1.11 11.52
N ILE A 209 -11.61 2.03 10.63
CA ILE A 209 -10.69 2.98 9.99
C ILE A 209 -10.68 4.27 10.82
N THR A 210 -9.79 4.32 11.79
CA THR A 210 -9.65 5.43 12.75
C THR A 210 -8.44 6.30 12.44
N GLY A 211 -8.36 7.49 13.07
CA GLY A 211 -7.23 8.40 12.91
C GLY A 211 -7.15 9.02 11.52
N VAL A 212 -8.29 9.21 10.86
CA VAL A 212 -8.41 9.97 9.62
C VAL A 212 -8.41 11.45 9.95
N VAL A 213 -7.54 12.23 9.30
CA VAL A 213 -7.33 13.66 9.58
C VAL A 213 -7.98 14.48 8.49
N LEU A 214 -8.78 15.50 8.88
CA LEU A 214 -9.27 16.52 7.97
C LEU A 214 -8.09 17.37 7.50
N ASP A 215 -7.96 17.56 6.18
CA ASP A 215 -6.95 18.41 5.59
C ASP A 215 -7.52 19.23 4.43
N LEU A 216 -8.00 20.41 4.74
CA LEU A 216 -8.62 21.34 3.79
C LEU A 216 -7.67 21.89 2.70
N THR A 217 -6.37 21.59 2.83
CA THR A 217 -5.37 21.91 1.79
C THR A 217 -5.16 20.77 0.78
N LEU A 218 -5.80 19.61 1.02
CA LEU A 218 -5.76 18.52 0.09
C LEU A 218 -6.59 18.85 -1.15
N SER A 219 -5.97 18.83 -2.32
CA SER A 219 -6.64 19.15 -3.59
C SER A 219 -5.97 18.39 -4.73
N TYR A 220 -6.77 17.86 -5.63
CA TYR A 220 -6.34 17.24 -6.88
C TYR A 220 -7.18 17.77 -8.02
N ALA A 221 -6.53 18.08 -9.14
CA ALA A 221 -7.21 18.69 -10.30
C ALA A 221 -8.31 17.79 -10.91
N ASP A 222 -8.22 16.49 -10.70
CA ASP A 222 -9.18 15.48 -11.14
C ASP A 222 -10.25 15.11 -10.10
N CYS A 223 -10.19 15.67 -8.87
CA CYS A 223 -11.11 15.41 -7.77
C CYS A 223 -11.72 16.73 -7.26
N THR A 224 -12.58 17.37 -8.04
CA THR A 224 -13.10 18.72 -7.72
C THR A 224 -14.56 18.75 -7.25
N ALA A 225 -15.27 17.63 -7.28
CA ALA A 225 -16.71 17.60 -7.09
C ALA A 225 -17.20 16.89 -5.81
N GLY A 226 -16.31 16.56 -4.87
CA GLY A 226 -16.70 15.87 -3.65
C GLY A 226 -15.54 15.45 -2.79
N VAL A 227 -15.70 14.29 -2.17
CA VAL A 227 -14.70 13.69 -1.28
C VAL A 227 -13.42 13.34 -2.04
N LEU A 228 -12.29 13.70 -1.43
CA LEU A 228 -10.97 13.31 -1.86
C LEU A 228 -10.13 12.91 -0.64
N PHE A 229 -9.22 11.98 -0.84
CA PHE A 229 -8.33 11.50 0.22
C PHE A 229 -6.94 11.21 -0.30
N ASP A 230 -6.01 11.17 0.61
CA ASP A 230 -4.73 10.53 0.40
C ASP A 230 -4.27 9.73 1.63
N ILE A 231 -3.34 8.81 1.39
CA ILE A 231 -2.60 8.12 2.41
C ILE A 231 -1.14 8.44 2.18
N VAL A 232 -0.51 9.04 3.16
CA VAL A 232 0.89 9.45 3.10
C VAL A 232 1.70 8.80 4.19
N ALA A 233 2.94 8.42 3.85
CA ALA A 233 3.92 7.96 4.82
C ALA A 233 4.32 9.09 5.79
N ASN A 234 5.03 8.76 6.87
CA ASN A 234 5.45 9.74 7.87
C ASN A 234 6.40 10.82 7.31
N ASP A 235 7.10 10.52 6.23
CA ASP A 235 7.97 11.43 5.49
C ASP A 235 7.28 12.17 4.34
N GLU A 236 5.93 12.17 4.31
CA GLU A 236 5.06 12.80 3.31
C GLU A 236 5.04 12.11 1.93
N LYS A 237 5.66 10.95 1.74
CA LYS A 237 5.52 10.19 0.50
C LYS A 237 4.08 9.76 0.28
N LEU A 238 3.56 9.99 -0.91
CA LEU A 238 2.20 9.66 -1.28
C LEU A 238 2.07 8.15 -1.59
N LEU A 239 1.42 7.39 -0.70
CA LEU A 239 1.18 5.96 -0.88
C LEU A 239 -0.07 5.69 -1.71
N TYR A 240 -1.15 6.41 -1.40
CA TYR A 240 -2.43 6.38 -2.12
C TYR A 240 -3.02 7.76 -2.25
N ARG A 241 -3.76 7.98 -3.34
CA ARG A 241 -4.71 9.08 -3.48
C ARG A 241 -6.00 8.59 -4.10
N GLY A 242 -7.08 9.29 -3.86
CA GLY A 242 -8.35 8.95 -4.49
C GLY A 242 -9.46 9.93 -4.17
N GLY A 243 -10.65 9.58 -4.62
CA GLY A 243 -11.85 10.35 -4.41
C GLY A 243 -12.79 10.33 -5.61
N ARG A 244 -13.77 11.24 -5.59
CA ARG A 244 -14.69 11.44 -6.71
C ARG A 244 -14.01 12.24 -7.80
N MET A 245 -13.80 11.58 -8.93
CA MET A 245 -13.11 12.16 -10.07
C MET A 245 -14.12 12.67 -11.11
N VAL A 246 -13.79 13.78 -11.74
CA VAL A 246 -14.52 14.27 -12.92
C VAL A 246 -13.93 13.60 -14.16
N ALA A 247 -14.69 12.68 -14.74
CA ALA A 247 -14.32 12.03 -15.99
C ALA A 247 -15.30 12.45 -17.10
N PRO A 248 -14.84 13.08 -18.17
CA PRO A 248 -15.73 13.63 -19.22
C PRO A 248 -16.62 12.59 -19.91
N SER A 249 -16.24 11.32 -19.83
CA SER A 249 -16.92 10.19 -20.50
C SER A 249 -17.65 9.25 -19.54
N LEU A 250 -17.60 9.49 -18.23
CA LEU A 250 -18.20 8.65 -17.19
C LEU A 250 -19.15 9.48 -16.33
N GLU A 251 -20.32 8.92 -16.02
CA GLU A 251 -21.33 9.61 -15.20
C GLU A 251 -20.82 9.91 -13.78
N THR A 252 -20.17 8.93 -13.13
CA THR A 252 -19.54 9.07 -11.83
C THR A 252 -18.37 8.10 -11.72
N LEU A 253 -17.24 8.58 -11.26
CA LEU A 253 -16.07 7.76 -10.97
C LEU A 253 -15.56 8.04 -9.56
N VAL A 254 -15.50 7.02 -8.73
CA VAL A 254 -14.74 7.05 -7.48
C VAL A 254 -13.54 6.14 -7.64
N ALA A 255 -12.36 6.69 -7.51
CA ALA A 255 -11.13 5.93 -7.72
C ALA A 255 -10.18 6.00 -6.53
N SER A 256 -9.33 4.99 -6.44
CA SER A 256 -8.19 4.94 -5.51
C SER A 256 -6.95 4.48 -6.27
N LEU A 257 -5.90 5.24 -6.15
CA LEU A 257 -4.64 5.07 -6.89
C LEU A 257 -3.49 4.85 -5.91
N GLY A 258 -2.78 3.73 -6.00
CA GLY A 258 -1.65 3.37 -5.13
C GLY A 258 -0.31 3.42 -5.86
N ASP A 259 0.71 4.00 -5.24
CA ASP A 259 2.07 4.10 -5.79
C ASP A 259 2.99 3.01 -5.23
N MET A 260 3.38 2.05 -6.07
CA MET A 260 4.24 0.94 -5.65
C MET A 260 5.62 1.40 -5.17
N ALA A 261 6.23 2.39 -5.81
CA ALA A 261 7.59 2.82 -5.47
C ALA A 261 7.63 3.37 -4.04
N HIS A 262 6.72 4.28 -3.71
CA HIS A 262 6.63 4.84 -2.37
C HIS A 262 6.23 3.80 -1.31
N ILE A 263 5.38 2.82 -1.66
CA ILE A 263 5.02 1.72 -0.75
C ILE A 263 6.25 0.85 -0.46
N VAL A 264 7.06 0.50 -1.48
CA VAL A 264 8.31 -0.27 -1.31
C VAL A 264 9.27 0.49 -0.40
N GLU A 265 9.52 1.77 -0.67
CA GLU A 265 10.41 2.60 0.15
C GLU A 265 9.94 2.65 1.61
N THR A 266 8.63 2.85 1.84
CA THR A 266 8.08 2.90 3.20
C THR A 266 8.16 1.55 3.92
N LEU A 267 7.99 0.43 3.21
CA LEU A 267 8.20 -0.91 3.76
C LEU A 267 9.66 -1.12 4.19
N GLU A 268 10.62 -0.68 3.37
CA GLU A 268 12.04 -0.77 3.68
C GLU A 268 12.41 0.05 4.91
N GLU A 269 11.94 1.29 4.99
CA GLU A 269 12.17 2.20 6.11
C GLU A 269 11.55 1.68 7.42
N SER A 270 10.39 1.00 7.32
CA SER A 270 9.72 0.39 8.47
C SER A 270 10.35 -0.93 8.92
N GLY A 271 11.33 -1.47 8.17
CA GLY A 271 11.96 -2.76 8.45
C GLY A 271 11.12 -3.99 8.09
N HIS A 272 10.01 -3.81 7.37
CA HIS A 272 9.07 -4.88 7.00
C HIS A 272 9.27 -5.43 5.57
N ALA A 273 10.30 -4.98 4.83
CA ALA A 273 10.59 -5.43 3.47
C ALA A 273 11.24 -6.85 3.39
N GLY A 274 11.55 -7.46 4.52
CA GLY A 274 12.20 -8.77 4.60
C GLY A 274 11.25 -9.92 4.26
N LEU A 275 10.91 -10.10 2.98
CA LEU A 275 10.14 -11.25 2.53
C LEU A 275 11.04 -12.49 2.41
N PRO A 276 10.60 -13.66 2.88
CA PRO A 276 11.37 -14.88 2.77
C PRO A 276 11.65 -15.23 1.31
N SER A 277 12.75 -15.97 1.09
CA SER A 277 13.07 -16.52 -0.21
C SER A 277 11.91 -17.34 -0.78
N ALA A 278 11.79 -17.36 -2.11
CA ALA A 278 10.92 -18.33 -2.77
C ALA A 278 11.38 -19.78 -2.50
N THR A 279 12.69 -19.98 -2.24
CA THR A 279 13.26 -21.26 -1.82
C THR A 279 13.01 -21.46 -0.32
N GLU A 280 12.30 -22.51 0.03
CA GLU A 280 12.03 -22.88 1.44
C GLU A 280 13.16 -23.70 2.04
N VAL A 281 13.70 -24.64 1.24
CA VAL A 281 14.78 -25.52 1.64
C VAL A 281 15.95 -25.42 0.66
N TYR A 282 17.13 -25.13 1.19
CA TYR A 282 18.38 -25.18 0.45
C TYR A 282 19.11 -26.47 0.81
N VAL A 283 19.35 -27.32 -0.17
CA VAL A 283 20.06 -28.57 0.00
C VAL A 283 21.55 -28.32 -0.20
N ALA A 284 22.29 -28.32 0.89
CA ALA A 284 23.75 -28.23 0.89
C ALA A 284 24.36 -29.61 0.79
N ALA A 285 24.91 -29.91 -0.37
CA ALA A 285 25.57 -31.20 -0.66
C ALA A 285 27.09 -31.09 -0.46
N VAL A 286 27.67 -32.00 0.35
CA VAL A 286 29.11 -32.01 0.65
C VAL A 286 29.67 -33.41 0.37
N GLY A 287 30.66 -33.49 -0.49
CA GLY A 287 31.26 -34.77 -0.95
C GLY A 287 30.57 -35.33 -2.19
N CYS A 288 30.71 -36.64 -2.41
CA CYS A 288 30.19 -37.34 -3.60
C CYS A 288 28.72 -37.76 -3.43
N VAL A 289 27.82 -36.84 -3.07
CA VAL A 289 26.43 -37.16 -2.70
C VAL A 289 25.38 -36.50 -3.59
N PHE A 290 25.78 -35.90 -4.70
CA PHE A 290 24.87 -35.13 -5.56
C PHE A 290 23.66 -35.90 -6.07
N ASP A 291 23.84 -37.19 -6.49
CA ASP A 291 22.71 -38.01 -6.94
C ASP A 291 21.68 -38.25 -5.84
N THR A 292 22.13 -38.34 -4.59
CA THR A 292 21.22 -38.50 -3.44
C THR A 292 20.57 -37.16 -3.08
N ALA A 293 21.32 -36.07 -3.11
CA ALA A 293 20.81 -34.74 -2.89
C ALA A 293 19.71 -34.39 -3.91
N GLU A 294 19.92 -34.71 -5.18
CA GLU A 294 18.94 -34.49 -6.25
C GLU A 294 17.65 -35.29 -6.04
N ARG A 295 17.77 -36.60 -5.71
CA ARG A 295 16.59 -37.43 -5.40
C ARG A 295 15.79 -36.93 -4.21
N ILE A 296 16.48 -36.44 -3.16
CA ILE A 296 15.85 -35.86 -1.99
C ILE A 296 15.15 -34.54 -2.35
N ALA A 297 15.82 -33.68 -3.09
CA ALA A 297 15.23 -32.44 -3.55
C ALA A 297 13.98 -32.66 -4.42
N GLU A 298 14.03 -33.65 -5.32
CA GLU A 298 12.88 -33.98 -6.18
C GLU A 298 11.69 -34.49 -5.36
N LYS A 299 11.96 -35.31 -4.32
CA LYS A 299 10.90 -35.72 -3.41
C LYS A 299 10.31 -34.55 -2.62
N LEU A 300 11.11 -33.59 -2.16
CA LEU A 300 10.62 -32.35 -1.52
C LEU A 300 9.76 -31.51 -2.50
N ARG A 301 10.20 -31.40 -3.76
CA ARG A 301 9.44 -30.68 -4.81
C ARG A 301 8.11 -31.38 -5.12
N SER A 302 8.06 -32.71 -5.11
CA SER A 302 6.81 -33.47 -5.32
C SER A 302 5.78 -33.19 -4.22
N GLU A 303 6.25 -32.85 -3.00
CA GLU A 303 5.43 -32.39 -1.88
C GLU A 303 5.20 -30.86 -1.87
N ARG A 304 5.49 -30.20 -3.01
CA ARG A 304 5.34 -28.76 -3.23
C ARG A 304 6.21 -27.90 -2.31
N ILE A 305 7.32 -28.42 -1.81
CA ILE A 305 8.33 -27.67 -1.06
C ILE A 305 9.32 -27.09 -2.05
N HIS A 306 9.45 -25.79 -2.09
CA HIS A 306 10.36 -25.09 -3.00
C HIS A 306 11.80 -25.34 -2.58
N THR A 307 12.51 -26.16 -3.34
CA THR A 307 13.83 -26.67 -2.97
C THR A 307 14.89 -26.31 -4.02
N GLU A 308 15.98 -25.74 -3.57
CA GLU A 308 17.20 -25.49 -4.36
C GLU A 308 18.31 -26.45 -3.91
N VAL A 309 19.10 -26.98 -4.86
CA VAL A 309 20.27 -27.80 -4.57
C VAL A 309 21.53 -27.03 -5.00
N ASP A 310 22.55 -27.03 -4.16
CA ASP A 310 23.87 -26.49 -4.55
C ASP A 310 24.69 -27.56 -5.32
N TYR A 311 24.86 -27.31 -6.60
CA TYR A 311 25.66 -28.15 -7.48
C TYR A 311 27.10 -27.64 -7.69
N THR A 312 27.49 -26.56 -6.96
CA THR A 312 28.75 -25.87 -7.24
C THR A 312 30.00 -26.58 -6.69
N GLY A 313 29.84 -27.57 -5.80
CA GLY A 313 30.94 -28.24 -5.12
C GLY A 313 31.69 -27.35 -4.11
N ARG A 314 31.15 -26.21 -3.73
CA ARG A 314 31.71 -25.31 -2.72
C ARG A 314 31.70 -25.94 -1.33
N THR A 315 32.49 -25.35 -0.43
CA THR A 315 32.48 -25.74 0.99
C THR A 315 31.11 -25.50 1.64
N LEU A 316 30.81 -26.25 2.69
CA LEU A 316 29.56 -26.02 3.46
C LEU A 316 29.41 -24.59 3.94
N ALA A 317 30.51 -23.95 4.38
CA ALA A 317 30.50 -22.58 4.84
C ALA A 317 30.04 -21.60 3.75
N GLU A 318 30.56 -21.75 2.52
CA GLU A 318 30.16 -20.90 1.38
C GLU A 318 28.71 -21.16 0.96
N GLN A 319 28.25 -22.42 1.03
CA GLN A 319 26.86 -22.76 0.76
C GLN A 319 25.92 -22.15 1.80
N LEU A 320 26.28 -22.15 3.09
CA LEU A 320 25.51 -21.52 4.15
C LEU A 320 25.44 -19.99 3.99
N VAL A 321 26.57 -19.36 3.62
CA VAL A 321 26.58 -17.92 3.31
C VAL A 321 25.58 -17.60 2.20
N THR A 322 25.57 -18.40 1.13
CA THR A 322 24.62 -18.24 0.02
C THR A 322 23.15 -18.37 0.48
N ALA A 323 22.86 -19.34 1.34
CA ALA A 323 21.51 -19.52 1.87
C ALA A 323 21.06 -18.33 2.74
N VAL A 324 21.96 -17.79 3.55
CA VAL A 324 21.71 -16.57 4.35
C VAL A 324 21.51 -15.34 3.45
N GLU A 325 22.37 -15.13 2.45
CA GLU A 325 22.24 -14.00 1.50
C GLU A 325 20.92 -14.04 0.70
N LYS A 326 20.44 -15.25 0.40
CA LYS A 326 19.15 -15.46 -0.29
C LYS A 326 17.95 -15.40 0.65
N ASP A 327 18.13 -15.21 1.95
CA ASP A 327 17.09 -15.23 2.99
C ASP A 327 16.26 -16.53 2.99
N ILE A 328 16.95 -17.66 2.87
CA ILE A 328 16.34 -19.00 2.90
C ILE A 328 16.13 -19.42 4.35
N THR A 329 14.97 -19.99 4.64
CA THR A 329 14.62 -20.37 6.03
C THR A 329 15.32 -21.65 6.48
N TYR A 330 15.38 -22.67 5.62
CA TYR A 330 15.92 -23.99 5.98
C TYR A 330 17.09 -24.39 5.11
N VAL A 331 18.13 -24.95 5.73
CA VAL A 331 19.20 -25.64 5.03
C VAL A 331 19.19 -27.11 5.43
N MET A 332 19.14 -27.99 4.43
CA MET A 332 19.33 -29.45 4.62
C MET A 332 20.74 -29.80 4.27
N LEU A 333 21.48 -30.31 5.24
CA LEU A 333 22.84 -30.83 5.00
C LEU A 333 22.78 -32.31 4.56
N ILE A 334 23.44 -32.61 3.45
CA ILE A 334 23.63 -33.94 2.92
C ILE A 334 25.13 -34.19 2.74
N ASP A 335 25.66 -35.15 3.48
CA ASP A 335 27.02 -35.66 3.39
C ASP A 335 27.01 -37.21 3.33
N GLU A 336 28.15 -37.82 3.14
CA GLU A 336 28.26 -39.28 3.01
C GLU A 336 27.74 -40.02 4.26
N ALA A 337 27.98 -39.46 5.46
CA ALA A 337 27.52 -40.05 6.71
C ALA A 337 26.00 -39.96 6.86
N SER A 338 25.38 -38.87 6.42
CA SER A 338 23.92 -38.69 6.43
C SER A 338 23.23 -39.64 5.45
N VAL A 339 23.84 -39.87 4.31
CA VAL A 339 23.35 -40.83 3.31
C VAL A 339 23.39 -42.26 3.86
N GLU A 340 24.49 -42.69 4.49
CA GLU A 340 24.61 -44.00 5.09
C GLU A 340 23.58 -44.23 6.22
N ARG A 341 23.35 -43.20 7.06
CA ARG A 341 22.40 -43.26 8.18
C ARG A 341 20.97 -43.06 7.78
N GLN A 342 20.71 -42.58 6.56
CA GLN A 342 19.39 -42.12 6.08
C GLN A 342 18.75 -41.08 7.02
N THR A 343 19.58 -40.24 7.64
CA THR A 343 19.15 -39.14 8.53
C THR A 343 19.89 -37.87 8.13
N TYR A 344 19.14 -36.81 8.03
CA TYR A 344 19.60 -35.53 7.49
C TYR A 344 19.41 -34.41 8.50
N THR A 345 20.34 -33.47 8.55
CA THR A 345 20.25 -32.34 9.44
C THR A 345 19.54 -31.19 8.72
N LEU A 346 18.39 -30.82 9.24
CA LEU A 346 17.63 -29.63 8.85
C LEU A 346 17.95 -28.51 9.82
N LYS A 347 18.63 -27.46 9.32
CA LYS A 347 18.98 -26.28 10.07
C LYS A 347 17.99 -25.15 9.72
N ASN A 348 17.40 -24.53 10.78
CA ASN A 348 16.60 -23.33 10.63
C ASN A 348 17.52 -22.11 10.79
N LEU A 349 17.71 -21.33 9.74
CA LEU A 349 18.59 -20.15 9.75
C LEU A 349 18.01 -18.94 10.49
N ARG A 350 16.69 -18.94 10.79
CA ARG A 350 16.05 -17.82 11.49
C ARG A 350 16.21 -17.90 13.02
N ASP A 351 16.04 -19.08 13.55
CA ASP A 351 16.12 -19.33 15.01
C ASP A 351 17.38 -20.08 15.45
N GLY A 352 18.22 -20.49 14.48
CA GLY A 352 19.47 -21.19 14.70
C GLY A 352 19.31 -22.63 15.19
N THR A 353 18.10 -23.21 15.15
CA THR A 353 17.85 -24.58 15.61
C THR A 353 18.21 -25.60 14.55
N ASP A 354 18.80 -26.71 14.99
CA ASP A 354 19.16 -27.85 14.14
C ASP A 354 18.34 -29.08 14.56
N LYS A 355 17.80 -29.82 13.58
CA LYS A 355 17.09 -31.09 13.80
C LYS A 355 17.63 -32.13 12.86
N THR A 356 18.11 -33.26 13.38
CA THR A 356 18.44 -34.43 12.55
C THR A 356 17.23 -35.34 12.52
N VAL A 357 16.72 -35.59 11.31
CA VAL A 357 15.46 -36.32 11.09
C VAL A 357 15.60 -37.27 9.89
N GLY A 358 14.85 -38.36 9.92
CA GLY A 358 14.67 -39.20 8.74
C GLY A 358 13.86 -38.43 7.67
N PHE A 359 14.02 -38.85 6.43
CA PHE A 359 13.45 -38.17 5.27
C PHE A 359 11.95 -37.86 5.40
N GLU A 360 11.13 -38.80 5.88
CA GLU A 360 9.67 -38.61 6.01
C GLU A 360 9.31 -37.50 6.99
N ARG A 361 10.13 -37.24 8.00
CA ARG A 361 9.90 -36.18 9.00
C ARG A 361 10.33 -34.78 8.52
N ILE A 362 11.20 -34.70 7.49
CA ILE A 362 11.63 -33.42 6.94
C ILE A 362 10.44 -32.70 6.29
N VAL A 363 9.69 -33.46 5.47
CA VAL A 363 8.49 -32.93 4.82
C VAL A 363 7.52 -32.37 5.86
N THR A 364 7.23 -33.13 6.91
CA THR A 364 6.34 -32.68 8.00
C THR A 364 6.90 -31.46 8.71
N ALA A 365 8.21 -31.43 9.05
CA ALA A 365 8.82 -30.31 9.76
C ALA A 365 8.81 -29.00 8.98
N VAL A 366 8.85 -29.06 7.66
CA VAL A 366 8.71 -27.88 6.78
C VAL A 366 7.24 -27.51 6.58
N SER A 367 6.36 -28.52 6.42
CA SER A 367 4.92 -28.30 6.16
C SER A 367 4.16 -27.76 7.38
N ASP A 368 4.46 -28.25 8.59
CA ASP A 368 3.81 -27.78 9.82
C ASP A 368 3.95 -26.26 10.02
N ARG A 369 5.03 -25.67 9.55
CA ARG A 369 5.23 -24.22 9.62
C ARG A 369 4.48 -23.45 8.51
N ARG A 370 4.24 -24.08 7.37
CA ARG A 370 3.38 -23.51 6.32
C ARG A 370 1.94 -23.31 6.82
N VAL A 371 1.45 -24.25 7.60
CA VAL A 371 0.12 -24.17 8.22
C VAL A 371 0.08 -22.99 9.20
N ARG A 372 1.11 -22.82 10.05
CA ARG A 372 1.16 -21.69 11.00
C ARG A 372 1.30 -20.33 10.34
N VAL A 373 2.07 -20.20 9.26
CA VAL A 373 2.18 -18.94 8.50
C VAL A 373 0.91 -18.65 7.72
N ARG A 374 0.18 -19.68 7.26
CA ARG A 374 -1.13 -19.50 6.62
C ARG A 374 -2.25 -19.19 7.61
N GLU A 375 -2.20 -19.72 8.83
CA GLU A 375 -3.16 -19.38 9.90
C GLU A 375 -2.97 -17.95 10.39
N ASP A 376 -1.74 -17.41 10.37
CA ASP A 376 -1.47 -15.99 10.65
C ASP A 376 -1.85 -15.06 9.47
N ASP A 377 -1.94 -15.58 8.23
CA ASP A 377 -2.36 -14.85 7.03
C ASP A 377 -3.85 -15.07 6.66
N ASP A 378 -4.49 -16.12 7.17
CA ASP A 378 -5.92 -16.36 6.98
C ASP A 378 -6.70 -15.55 8.03
N PHE A 379 -7.18 -14.41 7.59
CA PHE A 379 -8.22 -13.65 8.29
C PHE A 379 -9.41 -14.58 8.53
N ASP A 380 -9.67 -14.90 9.79
CA ASP A 380 -10.78 -15.77 10.18
C ASP A 380 -12.11 -15.05 9.91
N LEU A 381 -12.71 -15.40 8.79
CA LEU A 381 -14.05 -14.94 8.40
C LEU A 381 -15.14 -15.33 9.42
N SER A 382 -14.88 -16.34 10.27
CA SER A 382 -15.88 -16.79 11.27
C SER A 382 -16.05 -15.77 12.38
N GLU A 383 -14.97 -15.13 12.85
CA GLU A 383 -15.05 -14.05 13.84
C GLU A 383 -15.78 -12.80 13.34
N PHE A 384 -15.76 -12.58 12.01
CA PHE A 384 -16.45 -11.45 11.39
C PHE A 384 -17.95 -11.75 11.14
N LEU A 385 -18.33 -13.00 10.93
CA LEU A 385 -19.71 -13.42 10.67
C LEU A 385 -20.53 -13.58 11.97
N ASP A 386 -19.90 -13.97 13.09
CA ASP A 386 -20.56 -14.11 14.40
C ASP A 386 -21.09 -12.77 14.98
N GLY A 387 -20.66 -11.62 14.43
CA GLY A 387 -21.16 -10.30 14.79
C GLY A 387 -22.43 -9.84 14.05
N PHE A 388 -22.93 -10.60 13.09
CA PHE A 388 -24.09 -10.21 12.25
C PHE A 388 -25.39 -10.94 12.60
N ASP A 389 -25.38 -11.91 13.52
CA ASP A 389 -26.57 -12.67 13.98
C ASP A 389 -27.12 -12.17 15.34
N ALA A 390 -26.86 -10.91 15.71
CA ALA A 390 -27.42 -10.30 16.93
C ALA A 390 -28.29 -9.08 16.62
#